data_64401ca0cecedd92e0c126249ad523ef
#
_entry.id   64401ca0cecedd92e0c126249ad523ef
#
_cell.length_a   1.000
_cell.length_b   1.000
_cell.length_c   1.000
_cell.angle_alpha   90.00
_cell.angle_beta   90.00
_cell.angle_gamma   90.00
#
_symmetry.space_group_name_H-M   'P 1'
#
loop_
_entity.id
_entity.type
_entity.pdbx_description
1 polymer ?
#
loop_
_entity_poly.entity_id
_entity_poly.type
_entity_poly.pdbx_seq_one_letter_code
_entity_poly.pdbx_strand_id
1 'polypeptide(L)'
;DELRRQRQMCIRDRIYLESPGTATFEIIDIPIITNIAKKKKIPTVLDNTWASPLFCDPIKLGINIIIDAGTKYINGHSDVLIGFVSSDKKHFKPIRVATKTLGICPGSEEVYLALRGLPTLNLRLKKIESNALKLAKELNEHPLVDKVYHPAIETSKNHHIWKRDFTGSSGLFSFSLKKFYTQASIKKMFSKISVFKLGYSWGGYDSLITFPPLSKRKFKTHLNGNLIRVYCGLEDSKDQIKDIINSLKFLK
;
A
#
# COMPACT_ATOMS: atom_id res chain seq x y z
N ASP A 1 36.44 -15.69 0.41
CA ASP A 1 36.02 -14.50 -0.34
C ASP A 1 35.53 -14.80 -1.75
N GLU A 2 36.17 -15.75 -2.43
CA GLU A 2 35.75 -16.13 -3.79
C GLU A 2 34.42 -16.89 -3.80
N LEU A 3 34.17 -17.78 -2.85
CA LEU A 3 32.88 -18.42 -2.62
C LEU A 3 31.78 -17.40 -2.18
N ARG A 4 32.16 -16.34 -1.48
CA ARG A 4 31.28 -15.25 -1.11
C ARG A 4 30.95 -14.36 -2.30
N ARG A 5 31.92 -14.10 -3.19
CA ARG A 5 31.72 -13.40 -4.47
C ARG A 5 30.91 -14.24 -5.45
N GLN A 6 31.15 -15.54 -5.55
CA GLN A 6 30.33 -16.46 -6.34
C GLN A 6 28.89 -16.53 -5.82
N ARG A 7 28.68 -16.60 -4.50
CA ARG A 7 27.32 -16.49 -3.89
C ARG A 7 26.70 -15.13 -4.22
N GLN A 8 27.45 -14.03 -4.19
CA GLN A 8 26.91 -12.72 -4.54
C GLN A 8 26.62 -12.57 -6.03
N MET A 9 27.35 -13.23 -6.92
CA MET A 9 27.06 -13.26 -8.36
C MET A 9 25.87 -14.13 -8.72
N CYS A 10 25.60 -15.20 -7.94
CA CYS A 10 24.50 -16.14 -8.16
C CYS A 10 23.20 -15.77 -7.42
N ILE A 11 23.19 -14.76 -6.56
CA ILE A 11 22.13 -14.51 -5.54
C ILE A 11 21.01 -13.60 -6.06
N ARG A 12 21.06 -13.07 -7.27
CA ARG A 12 19.98 -12.18 -7.73
C ARG A 12 19.07 -12.90 -8.70
N ASP A 13 18.32 -13.83 -8.14
CA ASP A 13 17.36 -14.64 -8.88
C ASP A 13 16.16 -13.81 -9.33
N ARG A 14 15.87 -12.71 -8.59
CA ARG A 14 14.72 -11.83 -8.86
C ARG A 14 14.91 -10.46 -8.23
N ILE A 15 14.19 -9.48 -8.75
CA ILE A 15 14.03 -8.16 -8.15
C ILE A 15 12.60 -8.08 -7.61
N TYR A 16 12.46 -7.94 -6.29
CA TYR A 16 11.17 -7.76 -5.63
C TYR A 16 10.92 -6.27 -5.41
N LEU A 17 9.77 -5.78 -5.85
CA LEU A 17 9.36 -4.38 -5.84
C LEU A 17 8.06 -4.21 -5.07
N GLU A 18 7.90 -3.05 -4.45
CA GLU A 18 6.66 -2.55 -3.86
C GLU A 18 6.50 -1.09 -4.28
N SER A 19 5.38 -0.75 -4.92
CA SER A 19 5.08 0.63 -5.35
C SER A 19 3.58 0.89 -5.31
N PRO A 20 3.15 1.88 -4.50
CA PRO A 20 3.94 2.72 -3.59
C PRO A 20 4.58 1.94 -2.44
N GLY A 21 5.70 2.46 -1.92
CA GLY A 21 6.40 1.87 -0.78
C GLY A 21 5.65 2.04 0.55
N THR A 22 5.93 1.14 1.49
CA THR A 22 5.29 1.13 2.82
C THR A 22 5.55 2.42 3.61
N ALA A 23 4.53 2.94 4.26
CA ALA A 23 4.48 4.06 5.21
C ALA A 23 4.67 5.46 4.61
N THR A 24 5.59 5.70 3.70
CA THR A 24 5.82 7.01 3.06
C THR A 24 5.45 7.04 1.59
N PHE A 25 4.92 5.96 1.08
CA PHE A 25 4.24 5.82 -0.22
C PHE A 25 5.04 6.38 -1.41
N GLU A 26 6.35 6.16 -1.41
CA GLU A 26 7.22 6.54 -2.52
C GLU A 26 6.87 5.73 -3.78
N ILE A 27 6.76 6.41 -4.89
CA ILE A 27 6.61 5.79 -6.22
C ILE A 27 7.98 5.57 -6.84
N ILE A 28 8.20 4.37 -7.34
CA ILE A 28 9.38 3.99 -8.12
C ILE A 28 9.07 3.99 -9.62
N ASP A 29 10.08 4.23 -10.44
CA ASP A 29 9.94 4.12 -11.91
C ASP A 29 10.08 2.65 -12.33
N ILE A 30 8.94 1.95 -12.38
CA ILE A 30 8.88 0.52 -12.69
C ILE A 30 9.46 0.24 -14.07
N PRO A 31 9.09 0.95 -15.16
CA PRO A 31 9.66 0.73 -16.49
C PRO A 31 11.18 0.83 -16.57
N ILE A 32 11.81 1.75 -15.86
CA ILE A 32 13.28 1.83 -15.82
C ILE A 32 13.88 0.57 -15.22
N ILE A 33 13.32 0.11 -14.09
CA ILE A 33 13.82 -1.08 -13.37
C ILE A 33 13.61 -2.34 -14.23
N THR A 34 12.43 -2.51 -14.81
CA THR A 34 12.11 -3.69 -15.63
C THR A 34 12.96 -3.76 -16.91
N ASN A 35 13.26 -2.61 -17.53
CA ASN A 35 14.16 -2.55 -18.68
C ASN A 35 15.61 -2.99 -18.34
N ILE A 36 16.11 -2.55 -17.17
CA ILE A 36 17.44 -2.98 -16.69
C ILE A 36 17.42 -4.47 -16.35
N ALA A 37 16.39 -4.94 -15.65
CA ALA A 37 16.22 -6.34 -15.28
C ALA A 37 16.15 -7.26 -16.50
N LYS A 38 15.38 -6.85 -17.53
CA LYS A 38 15.26 -7.58 -18.80
C LYS A 38 16.61 -7.75 -19.51
N LYS A 39 17.43 -6.67 -19.59
CA LYS A 39 18.77 -6.73 -20.16
C LYS A 39 19.68 -7.72 -19.43
N LYS A 40 19.49 -7.86 -18.11
CA LYS A 40 20.25 -8.77 -17.26
C LYS A 40 19.59 -10.15 -17.08
N LYS A 41 18.47 -10.41 -17.76
CA LYS A 41 17.69 -11.65 -17.68
C LYS A 41 17.25 -11.99 -16.23
N ILE A 42 17.01 -10.97 -15.41
CA ILE A 42 16.55 -11.12 -14.02
C ILE A 42 15.03 -10.91 -14.00
N PRO A 43 14.21 -11.86 -13.52
CA PRO A 43 12.78 -11.67 -13.39
C PRO A 43 12.44 -10.65 -12.31
N THR A 44 11.35 -9.93 -12.53
CA THR A 44 10.82 -8.92 -11.62
C THR A 44 9.52 -9.39 -10.98
N VAL A 45 9.36 -9.09 -9.70
CA VAL A 45 8.16 -9.35 -8.91
C VAL A 45 7.67 -8.03 -8.34
N LEU A 46 6.39 -7.74 -8.44
CA LEU A 46 5.77 -6.55 -7.82
C LEU A 46 4.66 -6.98 -6.88
N ASP A 47 4.70 -6.48 -5.65
CA ASP A 47 3.53 -6.42 -4.79
C ASP A 47 2.63 -5.26 -5.26
N ASN A 48 1.46 -5.62 -5.82
CA ASN A 48 0.49 -4.68 -6.39
C ASN A 48 -0.72 -4.47 -5.47
N THR A 49 -0.64 -4.92 -4.24
CA THR A 49 -1.78 -4.93 -3.31
C THR A 49 -2.38 -3.54 -3.09
N TRP A 50 -1.55 -2.49 -3.05
CA TRP A 50 -2.03 -1.12 -2.84
C TRP A 50 -2.90 -0.60 -3.98
N ALA A 51 -2.51 -0.85 -5.21
CA ALA A 51 -3.23 -0.38 -6.41
C ALA A 51 -4.32 -1.36 -6.85
N SER A 52 -4.17 -2.63 -6.51
CA SER A 52 -4.96 -3.73 -7.08
C SER A 52 -4.84 -3.82 -8.61
N PRO A 53 -5.34 -4.89 -9.25
CA PRO A 53 -5.38 -4.98 -10.71
C PRO A 53 -6.24 -3.88 -11.38
N LEU A 54 -7.04 -3.15 -10.58
CA LEU A 54 -7.93 -2.12 -11.11
C LEU A 54 -7.17 -0.82 -11.45
N PHE A 55 -6.20 -0.42 -10.63
CA PHE A 55 -5.53 0.86 -10.77
C PHE A 55 -4.09 0.78 -11.28
N CYS A 56 -3.52 -0.42 -11.37
CA CYS A 56 -2.23 -0.64 -11.99
C CYS A 56 -2.20 -1.97 -12.74
N ASP A 57 -1.67 -1.96 -13.96
CA ASP A 57 -1.40 -3.16 -14.76
C ASP A 57 0.13 -3.37 -14.84
N PRO A 58 0.74 -4.09 -13.90
CA PRO A 58 2.19 -4.26 -13.85
C PRO A 58 2.78 -5.01 -15.04
N ILE A 59 2.00 -5.87 -15.72
CA ILE A 59 2.47 -6.59 -16.91
C ILE A 59 2.81 -5.60 -18.03
N LYS A 60 1.96 -4.57 -18.23
CA LYS A 60 2.25 -3.50 -19.21
C LYS A 60 3.50 -2.68 -18.85
N LEU A 61 3.85 -2.63 -17.57
CA LEU A 61 5.07 -1.97 -17.09
C LEU A 61 6.31 -2.88 -17.13
N GLY A 62 6.18 -4.11 -17.64
CA GLY A 62 7.28 -5.06 -17.83
C GLY A 62 7.55 -5.98 -16.62
N ILE A 63 6.67 -6.02 -15.62
CA ILE A 63 6.76 -6.95 -14.50
C ILE A 63 6.43 -8.36 -14.96
N ASN A 64 7.18 -9.35 -14.46
CA ASN A 64 6.98 -10.75 -14.80
C ASN A 64 6.02 -11.47 -13.87
N ILE A 65 6.05 -11.15 -12.58
CA ILE A 65 5.25 -11.80 -11.53
C ILE A 65 4.62 -10.73 -10.66
N ILE A 66 3.33 -10.84 -10.41
CA ILE A 66 2.53 -9.93 -9.60
C ILE A 66 2.05 -10.69 -8.37
N ILE A 67 2.14 -10.07 -7.21
CA ILE A 67 1.58 -10.56 -5.96
C ILE A 67 0.51 -9.57 -5.50
N ASP A 68 -0.65 -10.08 -5.16
CA ASP A 68 -1.75 -9.34 -4.56
C ASP A 68 -2.18 -10.03 -3.26
N ALA A 69 -2.16 -9.31 -2.14
CA ALA A 69 -2.81 -9.79 -0.94
C ALA A 69 -4.33 -9.63 -1.11
N GLY A 70 -4.99 -10.70 -1.56
CA GLY A 70 -6.45 -10.74 -1.72
C GLY A 70 -7.21 -10.46 -0.43
N THR A 71 -6.56 -10.67 0.71
CA THR A 71 -6.96 -10.25 2.07
C THR A 71 -7.38 -8.78 2.13
N LYS A 72 -6.83 -7.92 1.26
CA LYS A 72 -7.08 -6.47 1.24
C LYS A 72 -8.29 -6.14 0.35
N TYR A 73 -8.07 -5.45 -0.75
CA TYR A 73 -9.15 -4.90 -1.58
C TYR A 73 -9.97 -5.95 -2.33
N ILE A 74 -9.35 -7.06 -2.77
CA ILE A 74 -10.07 -8.08 -3.54
C ILE A 74 -11.20 -8.66 -2.70
N ASN A 75 -10.92 -9.09 -1.49
CA ASN A 75 -11.94 -9.49 -0.53
C ASN A 75 -12.72 -8.28 0.02
N GLY A 76 -12.02 -7.31 0.62
CA GLY A 76 -12.57 -6.03 1.06
C GLY A 76 -13.45 -6.07 2.31
N HIS A 77 -13.52 -7.19 3.03
CA HIS A 77 -14.42 -7.38 4.17
C HIS A 77 -13.70 -7.75 5.47
N SER A 78 -12.36 -7.82 5.45
CA SER A 78 -11.50 -8.09 6.64
C SER A 78 -11.76 -9.43 7.33
N ASP A 79 -12.22 -10.43 6.61
CA ASP A 79 -12.68 -11.74 7.10
C ASP A 79 -11.96 -12.94 6.46
N VAL A 80 -10.92 -12.71 5.62
CA VAL A 80 -10.16 -13.78 4.96
C VAL A 80 -8.68 -13.45 4.83
N LEU A 81 -7.84 -14.47 4.88
CA LEU A 81 -6.42 -14.44 4.51
C LEU A 81 -6.21 -15.22 3.22
N ILE A 82 -5.96 -14.52 2.13
CA ILE A 82 -5.72 -15.13 0.82
C ILE A 82 -4.73 -14.29 0.00
N GLY A 83 -3.87 -14.95 -0.78
CA GLY A 83 -2.94 -14.31 -1.71
C GLY A 83 -3.19 -14.76 -3.14
N PHE A 84 -2.89 -13.89 -4.09
CA PHE A 84 -2.92 -14.18 -5.51
C PHE A 84 -1.54 -13.95 -6.11
N VAL A 85 -1.15 -14.85 -7.01
CA VAL A 85 0.04 -14.71 -7.85
C VAL A 85 -0.39 -14.77 -9.29
N SER A 86 -0.13 -13.70 -10.02
CA SER A 86 -0.32 -13.59 -11.46
C SER A 86 1.05 -13.48 -12.15
N SER A 87 1.20 -13.95 -13.38
CA SER A 87 2.46 -13.88 -14.06
C SER A 87 2.32 -13.85 -15.58
N ASP A 88 3.40 -13.49 -16.27
CA ASP A 88 3.53 -13.73 -17.70
C ASP A 88 3.52 -15.25 -18.02
N LYS A 89 3.34 -15.58 -19.31
CA LYS A 89 3.26 -16.97 -19.77
C LYS A 89 4.49 -17.81 -19.41
N LYS A 90 5.67 -17.19 -19.40
CA LYS A 90 6.95 -17.88 -19.13
C LYS A 90 7.02 -18.38 -17.69
N HIS A 91 6.54 -17.58 -16.73
CA HIS A 91 6.65 -17.87 -15.30
C HIS A 91 5.45 -18.63 -14.74
N PHE A 92 4.33 -18.72 -15.47
CA PHE A 92 3.12 -19.39 -15.02
C PHE A 92 3.34 -20.86 -14.67
N LYS A 93 3.91 -21.66 -15.59
CA LYS A 93 4.07 -23.11 -15.37
C LYS A 93 4.99 -23.43 -14.19
N PRO A 94 6.18 -22.81 -14.02
CA PRO A 94 7.02 -23.02 -12.84
C PRO A 94 6.32 -22.69 -11.51
N ILE A 95 5.60 -21.56 -11.45
CA ILE A 95 4.87 -21.17 -10.24
C ILE A 95 3.78 -22.20 -9.93
N ARG A 96 2.99 -22.61 -10.93
CA ARG A 96 1.93 -23.60 -10.73
C ARG A 96 2.46 -24.97 -10.30
N VAL A 97 3.60 -25.38 -10.82
CA VAL A 97 4.25 -26.62 -10.37
C VAL A 97 4.70 -26.50 -8.93
N ALA A 98 5.36 -25.39 -8.58
CA ALA A 98 5.82 -25.15 -7.20
C ALA A 98 4.67 -25.15 -6.19
N THR A 99 3.56 -24.44 -6.48
CA THR A 99 2.39 -24.40 -5.59
C THR A 99 1.77 -25.77 -5.38
N LYS A 100 1.67 -26.58 -6.44
CA LYS A 100 1.15 -27.94 -6.35
C LYS A 100 2.08 -28.86 -5.54
N THR A 101 3.39 -28.80 -5.81
CA THR A 101 4.39 -29.64 -5.14
C THR A 101 4.46 -29.32 -3.64
N LEU A 102 4.32 -28.06 -3.26
CA LEU A 102 4.33 -27.60 -1.88
C LEU A 102 2.97 -27.75 -1.18
N GLY A 103 1.93 -28.18 -1.88
CA GLY A 103 0.57 -28.30 -1.31
C GLY A 103 -0.04 -26.93 -0.94
N ILE A 104 0.41 -25.84 -1.54
CA ILE A 104 -0.13 -24.51 -1.27
C ILE A 104 -1.48 -24.37 -1.97
N CYS A 105 -2.54 -24.51 -1.19
CA CYS A 105 -3.93 -24.40 -1.67
C CYS A 105 -4.76 -23.67 -0.62
N PRO A 106 -5.53 -22.63 -1.00
CA PRO A 106 -6.49 -22.03 -0.09
C PRO A 106 -7.68 -22.99 0.12
N GLY A 107 -8.35 -22.86 1.25
CA GLY A 107 -9.60 -23.57 1.50
C GLY A 107 -10.75 -23.04 0.62
N SER A 108 -11.81 -23.82 0.55
CA SER A 108 -13.00 -23.46 -0.25
C SER A 108 -13.69 -22.18 0.24
N GLU A 109 -13.69 -21.98 1.56
CA GLU A 109 -14.29 -20.79 2.19
C GLU A 109 -13.53 -19.50 1.84
N GLU A 110 -12.19 -19.53 1.89
CA GLU A 110 -11.35 -18.39 1.52
C GLU A 110 -11.55 -18.02 0.04
N VAL A 111 -11.66 -19.02 -0.83
CA VAL A 111 -11.93 -18.80 -2.26
C VAL A 111 -13.32 -18.22 -2.45
N TYR A 112 -14.34 -18.74 -1.75
CA TYR A 112 -15.69 -18.24 -1.82
C TYR A 112 -15.80 -16.77 -1.38
N LEU A 113 -15.20 -16.41 -0.24
CA LEU A 113 -15.19 -15.05 0.29
C LEU A 113 -14.49 -14.07 -0.67
N ALA A 114 -13.37 -14.47 -1.24
CA ALA A 114 -12.66 -13.67 -2.23
C ALA A 114 -13.50 -13.46 -3.51
N LEU A 115 -14.13 -14.52 -4.01
CA LEU A 115 -15.04 -14.43 -5.16
C LEU A 115 -16.26 -13.55 -4.89
N ARG A 116 -16.78 -13.57 -3.66
CA ARG A 116 -17.87 -12.69 -3.23
C ARG A 116 -17.47 -11.23 -3.16
N GLY A 117 -16.21 -10.93 -2.77
CA GLY A 117 -15.68 -9.57 -2.73
C GLY A 117 -15.44 -8.95 -4.10
N LEU A 118 -15.04 -9.76 -5.07
CA LEU A 118 -14.57 -9.32 -6.39
C LEU A 118 -15.60 -8.48 -7.19
N PRO A 119 -16.90 -8.82 -7.28
CA PRO A 119 -17.89 -8.02 -8.03
C PRO A 119 -18.05 -6.58 -7.54
N THR A 120 -17.79 -6.31 -6.25
CA THR A 120 -17.90 -4.97 -5.66
C THR A 120 -16.59 -4.22 -5.61
N LEU A 121 -15.49 -4.82 -6.05
CA LEU A 121 -14.13 -4.24 -5.97
C LEU A 121 -14.07 -2.83 -6.56
N ASN A 122 -14.60 -2.62 -7.76
CA ASN A 122 -14.56 -1.33 -8.44
C ASN A 122 -15.34 -0.25 -7.66
N LEU A 123 -16.55 -0.58 -7.19
CA LEU A 123 -17.37 0.36 -6.40
C LEU A 123 -16.70 0.75 -5.09
N ARG A 124 -16.16 -0.24 -4.38
CA ARG A 124 -15.47 -0.02 -3.11
C ARG A 124 -14.21 0.83 -3.30
N LEU A 125 -13.36 0.49 -4.27
CA LEU A 125 -12.12 1.22 -4.51
C LEU A 125 -12.37 2.66 -4.95
N LYS A 126 -13.34 2.91 -5.83
CA LYS A 126 -13.70 4.29 -6.22
C LYS A 126 -14.21 5.13 -5.04
N LYS A 127 -15.02 4.54 -4.17
CA LYS A 127 -15.49 5.22 -2.95
C LYS A 127 -14.32 5.49 -2.00
N ILE A 128 -13.48 4.50 -1.75
CA ILE A 128 -12.29 4.58 -0.90
C ILE A 128 -11.32 5.64 -1.42
N GLU A 129 -11.01 5.64 -2.72
CA GLU A 129 -10.18 6.65 -3.37
C GLU A 129 -10.72 8.05 -3.15
N SER A 130 -12.02 8.26 -3.46
CA SER A 130 -12.66 9.57 -3.26
C SER A 130 -12.58 10.03 -1.81
N ASN A 131 -12.80 9.15 -0.84
CA ASN A 131 -12.69 9.47 0.58
C ASN A 131 -11.26 9.87 0.96
N ALA A 132 -10.28 9.06 0.55
CA ALA A 132 -8.87 9.30 0.86
C ALA A 132 -8.35 10.62 0.25
N LEU A 133 -8.70 10.91 -0.99
CA LEU A 133 -8.28 12.16 -1.64
C LEU A 133 -8.86 13.40 -0.97
N LYS A 134 -10.12 13.35 -0.53
CA LYS A 134 -10.73 14.46 0.22
C LYS A 134 -10.02 14.69 1.55
N LEU A 135 -9.82 13.63 2.34
CA LEU A 135 -9.10 13.73 3.62
C LEU A 135 -7.65 14.18 3.42
N ALA A 136 -6.95 13.64 2.42
CA ALA A 136 -5.57 14.01 2.11
C ALA A 136 -5.43 15.49 1.73
N LYS A 137 -6.41 16.05 1.01
CA LYS A 137 -6.48 17.49 0.67
C LYS A 137 -6.61 18.35 1.91
N GLU A 138 -7.58 18.06 2.77
CA GLU A 138 -7.80 18.77 4.02
C GLU A 138 -6.56 18.73 4.94
N LEU A 139 -5.92 17.56 5.03
CA LEU A 139 -4.69 17.39 5.80
C LEU A 139 -3.52 18.18 5.21
N ASN A 140 -3.41 18.29 3.88
CA ASN A 140 -2.33 19.02 3.22
C ASN A 140 -2.39 20.53 3.49
N GLU A 141 -3.57 21.06 3.79
CA GLU A 141 -3.82 22.47 4.14
C GLU A 141 -3.81 22.70 5.67
N HIS A 142 -3.77 21.63 6.47
CA HIS A 142 -3.92 21.74 7.92
C HIS A 142 -2.67 22.29 8.60
N PRO A 143 -2.75 23.31 9.52
CA PRO A 143 -1.60 23.99 10.10
C PRO A 143 -0.65 23.10 10.91
N LEU A 144 -1.11 21.97 11.46
CA LEU A 144 -0.28 21.03 12.22
C LEU A 144 0.39 19.97 11.35
N VAL A 145 0.02 19.85 10.07
CA VAL A 145 0.57 18.87 9.14
C VAL A 145 1.77 19.46 8.39
N ASP A 146 2.85 18.72 8.35
CA ASP A 146 4.07 19.07 7.60
C ASP A 146 3.94 18.60 6.15
N LYS A 147 3.55 17.34 5.98
CA LYS A 147 3.48 16.72 4.65
C LYS A 147 2.47 15.57 4.61
N VAL A 148 1.75 15.47 3.50
CA VAL A 148 0.91 14.32 3.16
C VAL A 148 1.68 13.42 2.19
N TYR A 149 1.73 12.12 2.49
CA TYR A 149 2.37 11.08 1.68
C TYR A 149 1.28 10.27 0.97
N HIS A 150 0.73 10.84 -0.08
CA HIS A 150 -0.27 10.21 -0.93
C HIS A 150 0.13 10.42 -2.40
N PRO A 151 0.37 9.36 -3.20
CA PRO A 151 0.94 9.50 -4.55
C PRO A 151 0.13 10.37 -5.50
N ALA A 152 -1.19 10.39 -5.34
CA ALA A 152 -2.10 11.16 -6.18
C ALA A 152 -2.17 12.67 -5.84
N ILE A 153 -1.51 13.12 -4.76
CA ILE A 153 -1.39 14.55 -4.43
C ILE A 153 -0.25 15.15 -5.27
N GLU A 154 -0.50 16.26 -5.93
CA GLU A 154 0.46 16.92 -6.85
C GLU A 154 1.80 17.29 -6.18
N THR A 155 1.76 17.63 -4.88
CA THR A 155 2.96 17.92 -4.09
C THR A 155 3.79 16.68 -3.73
N SER A 156 3.29 15.48 -4.01
CA SER A 156 4.02 14.24 -3.74
C SER A 156 5.21 14.05 -4.67
N LYS A 157 6.33 13.62 -4.09
CA LYS A 157 7.50 13.25 -4.89
C LYS A 157 7.12 12.15 -5.88
N ASN A 158 7.51 12.32 -7.15
CA ASN A 158 7.21 11.37 -8.22
C ASN A 158 5.70 11.25 -8.57
N HIS A 159 4.88 12.25 -8.26
CA HIS A 159 3.47 12.31 -8.71
C HIS A 159 3.34 12.08 -10.22
N HIS A 160 4.24 12.63 -11.05
CA HIS A 160 4.26 12.45 -12.50
C HIS A 160 4.43 10.97 -12.90
N ILE A 161 5.21 10.19 -12.15
CA ILE A 161 5.37 8.74 -12.38
C ILE A 161 4.08 8.00 -12.02
N TRP A 162 3.47 8.35 -10.86
CA TRP A 162 2.17 7.81 -10.49
C TRP A 162 1.13 8.08 -11.58
N LYS A 163 1.02 9.32 -12.06
CA LYS A 163 0.07 9.71 -13.11
C LYS A 163 0.30 8.98 -14.44
N ARG A 164 1.54 8.58 -14.74
CA ARG A 164 1.88 7.79 -15.94
C ARG A 164 1.48 6.32 -15.79
N ASP A 165 1.73 5.70 -14.62
CA ASP A 165 1.70 4.25 -14.43
C ASP A 165 0.42 3.74 -13.75
N PHE A 166 -0.35 4.63 -13.12
CA PHE A 166 -1.55 4.27 -12.37
C PHE A 166 -2.78 5.03 -12.92
N THR A 167 -3.94 4.37 -12.86
CA THR A 167 -5.23 4.93 -13.29
C THR A 167 -6.08 5.41 -12.13
N GLY A 168 -5.59 5.24 -10.90
CA GLY A 168 -6.28 5.63 -9.68
C GLY A 168 -5.41 5.42 -8.45
N SER A 169 -5.99 5.64 -7.29
CA SER A 169 -5.33 5.55 -6.00
C SER A 169 -6.17 4.81 -4.95
N SER A 170 -5.55 4.44 -3.85
CA SER A 170 -6.25 3.69 -2.81
C SER A 170 -6.47 4.50 -1.53
N GLY A 171 -7.10 3.87 -0.54
CA GLY A 171 -7.45 4.49 0.73
C GLY A 171 -6.29 4.66 1.71
N LEU A 172 -5.16 4.03 1.44
CA LEU A 172 -4.04 3.96 2.38
C LEU A 172 -2.99 5.01 2.07
N PHE A 173 -2.72 5.91 3.03
CA PHE A 173 -1.71 6.94 2.93
C PHE A 173 -1.20 7.36 4.32
N SER A 174 -0.24 8.28 4.38
CA SER A 174 0.26 8.83 5.64
C SER A 174 0.36 10.35 5.59
N PHE A 175 0.48 10.95 6.77
CA PHE A 175 0.87 12.34 6.92
C PHE A 175 1.84 12.50 8.07
N SER A 176 2.75 13.47 7.99
CA SER A 176 3.64 13.84 9.08
C SER A 176 3.20 15.13 9.73
N LEU A 177 3.40 15.22 11.05
CA LEU A 177 3.17 16.44 11.82
C LEU A 177 4.41 17.36 11.73
N LYS A 178 4.21 18.67 11.94
CA LYS A 178 5.30 19.68 11.90
C LYS A 178 6.33 19.54 13.02
N LYS A 179 6.01 18.82 14.11
CA LYS A 179 6.91 18.54 15.22
C LYS A 179 6.64 17.16 15.81
N PHE A 180 7.56 16.70 16.64
CA PHE A 180 7.36 15.49 17.43
C PHE A 180 6.58 15.80 18.69
N TYR A 181 5.45 15.13 18.84
CA TYR A 181 4.63 15.13 20.05
C TYR A 181 4.94 13.91 20.90
N THR A 182 4.71 14.02 22.20
CA THR A 182 4.89 12.91 23.13
C THR A 182 3.90 11.76 22.86
N GLN A 183 4.24 10.57 23.32
CA GLN A 183 3.31 9.43 23.21
C GLN A 183 1.99 9.70 23.94
N ALA A 184 2.01 10.45 25.07
CA ALA A 184 0.82 10.83 25.81
C ALA A 184 -0.12 11.74 24.99
N SER A 185 0.44 12.76 24.31
CA SER A 185 -0.33 13.63 23.40
C SER A 185 -0.97 12.85 22.27
N ILE A 186 -0.21 11.94 21.66
CA ILE A 186 -0.72 11.11 20.55
C ILE A 186 -1.80 10.14 21.05
N LYS A 187 -1.61 9.49 22.20
CA LYS A 187 -2.66 8.64 22.80
C LYS A 187 -3.93 9.44 23.08
N LYS A 188 -3.79 10.69 23.57
CA LYS A 188 -4.91 11.59 23.81
C LYS A 188 -5.63 11.95 22.51
N MET A 189 -4.91 12.29 21.43
CA MET A 189 -5.48 12.48 20.10
C MET A 189 -6.27 11.25 19.67
N PHE A 190 -5.68 10.06 19.74
CA PHE A 190 -6.35 8.81 19.34
C PHE A 190 -7.57 8.47 20.20
N SER A 191 -7.59 8.83 21.49
CA SER A 191 -8.76 8.61 22.35
C SER A 191 -9.98 9.47 21.98
N LYS A 192 -9.82 10.42 21.07
CA LYS A 192 -10.89 11.33 20.60
C LYS A 192 -11.44 10.96 19.23
N ILE A 193 -10.88 9.93 18.62
CA ILE A 193 -11.33 9.40 17.34
C ILE A 193 -12.55 8.50 17.57
N SER A 194 -13.53 8.60 16.71
CA SER A 194 -14.79 7.85 16.79
C SER A 194 -15.11 7.05 15.51
N VAL A 195 -14.71 7.54 14.34
CA VAL A 195 -14.92 6.89 13.06
C VAL A 195 -13.73 5.98 12.71
N PHE A 196 -12.51 6.51 12.81
CA PHE A 196 -11.33 5.69 12.61
C PHE A 196 -11.07 4.77 13.79
N LYS A 197 -10.84 3.50 13.51
CA LYS A 197 -10.46 2.50 14.52
C LYS A 197 -8.93 2.37 14.58
N LEU A 198 -8.39 2.05 15.76
CA LEU A 198 -6.98 1.71 15.87
C LEU A 198 -6.72 0.35 15.23
N GLY A 199 -5.91 0.31 14.20
CA GLY A 199 -5.62 -0.93 13.50
C GLY A 199 -4.47 -0.81 12.52
N TYR A 200 -3.72 -1.91 12.35
CA TYR A 200 -2.57 -1.95 11.45
C TYR A 200 -2.94 -2.41 10.04
N SER A 201 -3.99 -3.19 9.88
CA SER A 201 -4.42 -3.67 8.56
C SER A 201 -5.04 -2.53 7.73
N TRP A 202 -5.61 -2.86 6.59
CA TRP A 202 -6.30 -1.96 5.67
C TRP A 202 -7.00 -2.77 4.57
N GLY A 203 -7.79 -2.12 3.73
CA GLY A 203 -8.42 -2.74 2.57
C GLY A 203 -9.85 -3.24 2.81
N GLY A 204 -10.34 -3.16 4.04
CA GLY A 204 -11.71 -3.46 4.41
C GLY A 204 -12.66 -2.25 4.27
N TYR A 205 -13.82 -2.34 4.88
CA TYR A 205 -14.83 -1.28 4.88
C TYR A 205 -14.64 -0.25 6.01
N ASP A 206 -13.95 -0.62 7.09
CA ASP A 206 -13.66 0.26 8.23
C ASP A 206 -12.45 1.15 7.98
N SER A 207 -12.53 2.42 8.38
CA SER A 207 -11.39 3.34 8.42
C SER A 207 -10.46 3.04 9.59
N LEU A 208 -9.16 3.03 9.32
CA LEU A 208 -8.14 2.67 10.30
C LEU A 208 -7.04 3.74 10.41
N ILE A 209 -6.51 3.87 11.63
CA ILE A 209 -5.38 4.78 11.91
C ILE A 209 -4.33 4.09 12.77
N THR A 210 -3.06 4.39 12.51
CA THR A 210 -1.94 3.82 13.28
C THR A 210 -0.66 4.62 13.13
N PHE A 211 0.34 4.30 13.98
CA PHE A 211 1.73 4.72 13.83
C PHE A 211 2.52 3.65 13.07
N PRO A 212 3.05 3.95 11.88
CA PRO A 212 3.87 2.99 11.17
C PRO A 212 5.26 2.89 11.82
N PRO A 213 5.79 1.66 12.06
CA PRO A 213 7.14 1.49 12.57
C PRO A 213 8.17 1.79 11.48
N LEU A 214 8.94 2.87 11.65
CA LEU A 214 10.02 3.25 10.72
C LEU A 214 11.41 2.75 11.15
N SER A 215 11.54 2.22 12.36
CA SER A 215 12.82 1.82 12.97
C SER A 215 13.59 0.74 12.19
N LYS A 216 12.90 -0.09 11.41
CA LYS A 216 13.49 -1.18 10.63
C LYS A 216 13.92 -0.76 9.20
N ARG A 217 13.70 0.48 8.79
CA ARG A 217 14.12 0.94 7.46
C ARG A 217 15.63 1.08 7.38
N LYS A 218 16.24 0.49 6.34
CA LYS A 218 17.67 0.65 6.05
C LYS A 218 18.02 2.10 5.69
N PHE A 219 17.16 2.74 4.89
CA PHE A 219 17.29 4.16 4.55
C PHE A 219 16.26 4.95 5.36
N LYS A 220 16.75 5.82 6.24
CA LYS A 220 15.90 6.65 7.08
C LYS A 220 15.21 7.71 6.23
N THR A 221 13.90 7.83 6.37
CA THR A 221 13.16 9.00 5.88
C THR A 221 13.32 10.11 6.90
N HIS A 222 13.77 11.29 6.47
CA HIS A 222 13.81 12.45 7.35
C HIS A 222 12.37 12.95 7.57
N LEU A 223 11.96 13.01 8.83
CA LEU A 223 10.65 13.49 9.26
C LEU A 223 10.83 14.64 10.25
N ASN A 224 10.03 15.68 10.10
CA ASN A 224 10.01 16.82 11.03
C ASN A 224 9.12 16.57 12.26
N GLY A 225 8.30 15.53 12.24
CA GLY A 225 7.38 15.17 13.32
C GLY A 225 6.87 13.72 13.21
N ASN A 226 5.88 13.39 14.05
CA ASN A 226 5.30 12.06 14.07
C ASN A 226 4.65 11.73 12.71
N LEU A 227 4.90 10.53 12.20
CA LEU A 227 4.22 9.98 11.04
C LEU A 227 2.98 9.23 11.50
N ILE A 228 1.85 9.54 10.90
CA ILE A 228 0.56 8.88 11.14
C ILE A 228 0.11 8.26 9.83
N ARG A 229 -0.26 6.98 9.85
CA ARG A 229 -0.81 6.28 8.71
C ARG A 229 -2.31 6.14 8.88
N VAL A 230 -3.05 6.47 7.84
CA VAL A 230 -4.51 6.34 7.79
C VAL A 230 -4.92 5.46 6.62
N TYR A 231 -6.02 4.78 6.81
CA TYR A 231 -6.74 4.08 5.78
C TYR A 231 -8.20 4.55 5.81
N CYS A 232 -8.68 5.13 4.73
CA CYS A 232 -10.07 5.52 4.57
C CYS A 232 -10.89 4.33 4.06
N GLY A 233 -11.91 3.96 4.80
CA GLY A 233 -12.89 2.94 4.44
C GLY A 233 -14.07 3.51 3.66
N LEU A 234 -15.25 2.92 3.86
CA LEU A 234 -16.46 3.23 3.11
C LEU A 234 -17.38 4.25 3.80
N GLU A 235 -17.06 4.69 5.01
CA GLU A 235 -17.85 5.65 5.78
C GLU A 235 -17.98 6.99 5.05
N ASP A 236 -18.86 7.85 5.49
CA ASP A 236 -19.01 9.18 4.89
C ASP A 236 -17.71 10.00 5.00
N SER A 237 -17.30 10.61 3.92
CA SER A 237 -16.05 11.38 3.88
C SER A 237 -16.04 12.59 4.80
N LYS A 238 -17.21 13.21 5.04
CA LYS A 238 -17.32 14.36 5.97
C LYS A 238 -17.09 13.93 7.40
N ASP A 239 -17.60 12.74 7.77
CA ASP A 239 -17.40 12.19 9.10
C ASP A 239 -15.93 11.78 9.30
N GLN A 240 -15.29 11.15 8.31
CA GLN A 240 -13.86 10.83 8.32
C GLN A 240 -13.01 12.09 8.51
N ILE A 241 -13.27 13.15 7.75
CA ILE A 241 -12.55 14.43 7.84
C ILE A 241 -12.75 15.05 9.21
N LYS A 242 -14.01 15.20 9.64
CA LYS A 242 -14.36 15.78 10.94
C LYS A 242 -13.69 15.05 12.10
N ASP A 243 -13.65 13.72 12.04
CA ASP A 243 -13.06 12.87 13.07
C ASP A 243 -11.56 13.14 13.23
N ILE A 244 -10.80 13.11 12.14
CA ILE A 244 -9.34 13.36 12.17
C ILE A 244 -9.05 14.82 12.53
N ILE A 245 -9.68 15.80 11.88
CA ILE A 245 -9.40 17.23 12.10
C ILE A 245 -9.74 17.63 13.56
N ASN A 246 -10.82 17.11 14.11
CA ASN A 246 -11.15 17.38 15.52
C ASN A 246 -10.15 16.69 16.47
N SER A 247 -9.69 15.48 16.17
CA SER A 247 -8.72 14.79 17.03
C SER A 247 -7.37 15.52 17.07
N LEU A 248 -6.93 16.14 15.98
CA LEU A 248 -5.67 16.91 15.91
C LEU A 248 -5.65 18.09 16.89
N LYS A 249 -6.80 18.65 17.27
CA LYS A 249 -6.90 19.75 18.27
C LYS A 249 -6.40 19.33 19.66
N PHE A 250 -6.29 18.04 19.94
CA PHE A 250 -5.83 17.52 21.23
C PHE A 250 -4.32 17.27 21.29
N LEU A 251 -3.59 17.56 20.22
CA LEU A 251 -2.14 17.59 20.22
C LEU A 251 -1.60 18.82 20.94
N LYS A 252 -0.96 18.62 22.09
CA LYS A 252 -0.38 19.67 22.93
C LYS A 252 1.12 19.42 23.13
#